data_869be638a9b976362a7533ab0d0a3b6d
#
_entry.id   869be638a9b976362a7533ab0d0a3b6d
#
_cell.length_a   1.000
_cell.length_b   1.000
_cell.length_c   1.000
_cell.angle_alpha   90.00
_cell.angle_beta   90.00
_cell.angle_gamma   90.00
#
_symmetry.space_group_name_H-M   'P 1'
#
loop_
_entity.id
_entity.type
_entity.pdbx_description
1 polymer ?
#
loop_
_entity_poly.entity_id
_entity_poly.type
_entity_poly.pdbx_seq_one_letter_code
_entity_poly.pdbx_strand_id
1 'polypeptide(L)'
;MNRIGLLDALRGFAVLGLLFAHFPSTGGTALSIDYPPALGWDAAHSADWVVSAIFIDGAMRGLFATLFGASMVLMVYGGGSRPTPERRARFASRCLGLLAIGAAHVVLIAWAPDILWIYAVAGLAALAFIALPPAVLAGLFVTAMALFITHAALTDISAAPPEAGALAAEAAARSGAYPIQVMHSVQTWLSWFTPVGVLSRLCEAGGYMMLGAALMKVGLLSDPPRRLAVTALVFGLAAGTALCGY
;
A
#
# COMPACT_ATOMS: atom_id res chain seq x y z
N MET A 1 -9.35 25.51 -6.07
CA MET A 1 -8.28 24.82 -5.31
C MET A 1 -7.01 24.94 -6.13
N ASN A 2 -5.98 25.58 -5.60
CA ASN A 2 -4.68 25.60 -6.26
C ASN A 2 -4.11 24.19 -6.29
N ARG A 3 -3.67 23.72 -7.44
CA ARG A 3 -2.97 22.45 -7.59
C ARG A 3 -1.61 22.56 -6.89
N ILE A 4 -1.30 21.60 -6.03
CA ILE A 4 0.03 21.49 -5.42
C ILE A 4 0.85 20.59 -6.34
N GLY A 5 1.61 21.20 -7.26
CA GLY A 5 2.36 20.46 -8.29
C GLY A 5 3.29 19.38 -7.73
N LEU A 6 3.84 19.59 -6.53
CA LEU A 6 4.67 18.61 -5.85
C LEU A 6 3.87 17.32 -5.54
N LEU A 7 2.64 17.43 -5.02
CA LEU A 7 1.83 16.25 -4.70
C LEU A 7 1.44 15.47 -5.95
N ASP A 8 1.17 16.15 -7.06
CA ASP A 8 0.84 15.50 -8.31
C ASP A 8 2.06 14.79 -8.92
N ALA A 9 3.24 15.41 -8.85
CA ALA A 9 4.50 14.78 -9.26
C ALA A 9 4.85 13.54 -8.42
N LEU A 10 4.72 13.63 -7.08
CA LEU A 10 4.96 12.51 -6.19
C LEU A 10 3.96 11.37 -6.40
N ARG A 11 2.69 11.67 -6.70
CA ARG A 11 1.70 10.63 -7.06
C ARG A 11 2.07 9.92 -8.35
N GLY A 12 2.46 10.66 -9.38
CA GLY A 12 2.93 10.10 -10.64
C GLY A 12 4.13 9.17 -10.41
N PHE A 13 5.10 9.62 -9.62
CA PHE A 13 6.27 8.81 -9.25
C PHE A 13 5.88 7.54 -8.48
N ALA A 14 5.01 7.65 -7.47
CA ALA A 14 4.54 6.50 -6.70
C ALA A 14 3.79 5.47 -7.57
N VAL A 15 2.93 5.92 -8.50
CA VAL A 15 2.21 5.05 -9.43
C VAL A 15 3.17 4.32 -10.36
N LEU A 16 4.17 5.02 -10.90
CA LEU A 16 5.21 4.38 -11.73
C LEU A 16 6.01 3.35 -10.91
N GLY A 17 6.39 3.67 -9.68
CA GLY A 17 7.09 2.74 -8.81
C GLY A 17 6.25 1.49 -8.49
N LEU A 18 4.96 1.64 -8.21
CA LEU A 18 4.05 0.52 -7.99
C LEU A 18 3.91 -0.38 -9.24
N LEU A 19 4.00 0.18 -10.44
CA LEU A 19 4.04 -0.62 -11.66
C LEU A 19 5.24 -1.57 -11.64
N PHE A 20 6.43 -1.09 -11.29
CA PHE A 20 7.63 -1.93 -11.17
C PHE A 20 7.51 -2.97 -10.06
N ALA A 21 6.89 -2.63 -8.91
CA ALA A 21 6.65 -3.57 -7.82
C ALA A 21 5.78 -4.77 -8.24
N HIS A 22 4.89 -4.58 -9.21
CA HIS A 22 4.02 -5.65 -9.70
C HIS A 22 4.61 -6.51 -10.83
N PHE A 23 5.73 -6.12 -11.43
CA PHE A 23 6.34 -6.87 -12.52
C PHE A 23 6.62 -8.35 -12.19
N PRO A 24 7.27 -8.68 -11.04
CA PRO A 24 7.57 -10.07 -10.73
C PRO A 24 6.34 -10.96 -10.64
N SER A 25 5.27 -10.47 -10.02
CA SER A 25 4.02 -11.22 -9.85
C SER A 25 3.14 -11.23 -11.11
N THR A 26 3.31 -10.26 -12.02
CA THR A 26 2.57 -10.19 -13.28
C THR A 26 3.21 -11.10 -14.35
N GLY A 27 4.53 -11.05 -14.47
CA GLY A 27 5.28 -11.87 -15.45
C GLY A 27 5.62 -13.28 -14.97
N GLY A 28 5.66 -13.49 -13.64
CA GLY A 28 6.00 -14.76 -13.00
C GLY A 28 4.82 -15.40 -12.27
N THR A 29 5.01 -15.68 -11.00
CA THR A 29 4.02 -16.29 -10.11
C THR A 29 3.60 -15.32 -9.00
N ALA A 30 2.32 -15.32 -8.60
CA ALA A 30 1.86 -14.54 -7.46
C ALA A 30 2.47 -15.07 -6.14
N LEU A 31 2.86 -16.35 -6.09
CA LEU A 31 3.59 -16.94 -4.95
C LEU A 31 4.95 -16.27 -4.71
N SER A 32 5.54 -15.61 -5.71
CA SER A 32 6.78 -14.85 -5.55
C SER A 32 6.65 -13.65 -4.60
N ILE A 33 5.43 -13.20 -4.31
CA ILE A 33 5.16 -12.14 -3.33
C ILE A 33 5.48 -12.65 -1.92
N ASP A 34 5.01 -13.86 -1.61
CA ASP A 34 5.18 -14.48 -0.28
C ASP A 34 6.43 -15.36 -0.21
N TYR A 35 6.94 -15.84 -1.36
CA TYR A 35 8.13 -16.66 -1.46
C TYR A 35 9.02 -16.23 -2.65
N PRO A 36 9.88 -15.23 -2.48
CA PRO A 36 10.75 -14.71 -3.54
C PRO A 36 11.58 -15.76 -4.29
N PRO A 37 12.10 -16.82 -3.62
CA PRO A 37 12.83 -17.87 -4.32
C PRO A 37 12.03 -18.66 -5.36
N ALA A 38 10.70 -18.48 -5.44
CA ALA A 38 9.87 -19.12 -6.47
C ALA A 38 10.28 -18.77 -7.92
N LEU A 39 10.95 -17.63 -8.12
CA LEU A 39 11.44 -17.17 -9.43
C LEU A 39 12.90 -17.60 -9.71
N GLY A 40 13.52 -18.33 -8.78
CA GLY A 40 14.95 -18.64 -8.79
C GLY A 40 15.68 -17.79 -7.73
N TRP A 41 16.78 -18.32 -7.21
CA TRP A 41 17.54 -17.67 -6.14
C TRP A 41 19.05 -17.80 -6.38
N ASP A 42 19.54 -17.09 -7.37
CA ASP A 42 20.96 -16.84 -7.57
C ASP A 42 21.36 -15.45 -7.06
N ALA A 43 22.61 -15.09 -7.20
CA ALA A 43 23.11 -13.80 -6.72
C ALA A 43 22.47 -12.60 -7.44
N ALA A 44 22.08 -12.74 -8.69
CA ALA A 44 21.42 -11.69 -9.45
C ALA A 44 19.95 -11.52 -9.02
N HIS A 45 19.21 -12.63 -8.90
CA HIS A 45 17.82 -12.62 -8.44
C HIS A 45 17.69 -12.11 -6.98
N SER A 46 18.59 -12.53 -6.08
CA SER A 46 18.59 -12.06 -4.71
C SER A 46 18.91 -10.57 -4.60
N ALA A 47 19.86 -10.06 -5.40
CA ALA A 47 20.18 -8.64 -5.43
C ALA A 47 19.01 -7.81 -6.01
N ASP A 48 18.39 -8.26 -7.08
CA ASP A 48 17.21 -7.61 -7.68
C ASP A 48 16.04 -7.57 -6.70
N TRP A 49 15.77 -8.68 -6.01
CA TRP A 49 14.74 -8.72 -4.99
C TRP A 49 15.00 -7.74 -3.85
N VAL A 50 16.24 -7.69 -3.31
CA VAL A 50 16.61 -6.75 -2.24
C VAL A 50 16.41 -5.30 -2.70
N VAL A 51 16.87 -4.95 -3.90
CA VAL A 51 16.70 -3.61 -4.46
C VAL A 51 15.22 -3.29 -4.64
N SER A 52 14.45 -4.21 -5.19
CA SER A 52 13.01 -4.03 -5.42
C SER A 52 12.23 -3.92 -4.10
N ALA A 53 12.51 -4.77 -3.12
CA ALA A 53 11.87 -4.72 -1.81
C ALA A 53 12.16 -3.40 -1.08
N ILE A 54 13.41 -2.93 -1.12
CA ILE A 54 13.86 -1.72 -0.43
C ILE A 54 13.34 -0.45 -1.10
N PHE A 55 13.60 -0.29 -2.39
CA PHE A 55 13.40 1.00 -3.08
C PHE A 55 12.06 1.11 -3.80
N ILE A 56 11.42 -0.02 -4.11
CA ILE A 56 10.22 -0.02 -4.93
C ILE A 56 9.00 -0.42 -4.11
N ASP A 57 8.94 -1.64 -3.61
CA ASP A 57 7.69 -2.17 -3.04
C ASP A 57 7.25 -1.40 -1.78
N GLY A 58 7.97 -1.53 -0.68
CA GLY A 58 7.60 -0.87 0.58
C GLY A 58 7.59 0.65 0.50
N ALA A 59 8.63 1.24 -0.14
CA ALA A 59 8.76 2.68 -0.27
C ALA A 59 7.63 3.29 -1.13
N MET A 60 7.24 2.67 -2.23
CA MET A 60 6.20 3.19 -3.12
C MET A 60 4.81 3.00 -2.53
N ARG A 61 4.54 1.89 -1.86
CA ARG A 61 3.28 1.68 -1.13
C ARG A 61 3.12 2.71 -0.01
N GLY A 62 4.15 2.91 0.81
CA GLY A 62 4.16 3.90 1.88
C GLY A 62 3.98 5.33 1.36
N LEU A 63 4.69 5.70 0.28
CA LEU A 63 4.55 7.00 -0.36
C LEU A 63 3.12 7.20 -0.89
N PHE A 64 2.58 6.22 -1.61
CA PHE A 64 1.23 6.28 -2.16
C PHE A 64 0.16 6.41 -1.06
N ALA A 65 0.27 5.64 0.02
CA ALA A 65 -0.62 5.72 1.18
C ALA A 65 -0.52 7.08 1.90
N THR A 66 0.70 7.61 2.05
CA THR A 66 0.93 8.95 2.63
C THR A 66 0.27 10.03 1.77
N LEU A 67 0.42 9.98 0.46
CA LEU A 67 -0.20 10.92 -0.46
C LEU A 67 -1.73 10.78 -0.50
N PHE A 68 -2.25 9.56 -0.28
CA PHE A 68 -3.68 9.33 -0.14
C PHE A 68 -4.23 10.02 1.12
N GLY A 69 -3.55 9.90 2.27
CA GLY A 69 -3.88 10.59 3.50
C GLY A 69 -3.81 12.12 3.39
N ALA A 70 -2.79 12.66 2.72
CA ALA A 70 -2.69 14.08 2.41
C ALA A 70 -3.87 14.55 1.54
N SER A 71 -4.25 13.77 0.54
CA SER A 71 -5.38 14.04 -0.34
C SER A 71 -6.72 14.02 0.39
N MET A 72 -6.86 13.13 1.37
CA MET A 72 -8.03 13.08 2.26
C MET A 72 -8.21 14.40 2.99
N VAL A 73 -7.14 14.98 3.57
CA VAL A 73 -7.19 16.28 4.23
C VAL A 73 -7.63 17.36 3.25
N LEU A 74 -7.02 17.43 2.06
CA LEU A 74 -7.39 18.43 1.05
C LEU A 74 -8.86 18.31 0.63
N MET A 75 -9.36 17.11 0.45
CA MET A 75 -10.74 16.86 0.03
C MET A 75 -11.74 17.20 1.16
N VAL A 76 -11.45 16.75 2.39
CA VAL A 76 -12.39 16.84 3.51
C VAL A 76 -12.44 18.24 4.09
N TYR A 77 -11.31 18.94 4.17
CA TYR A 77 -11.26 20.33 4.64
C TYR A 77 -11.49 21.35 3.53
N GLY A 78 -10.99 21.10 2.31
CA GLY A 78 -11.16 21.96 1.14
C GLY A 78 -10.75 23.41 1.32
N GLY A 79 -9.73 23.65 2.16
CA GLY A 79 -9.27 24.99 2.52
C GLY A 79 -10.01 25.63 3.71
N GLY A 80 -11.03 24.96 4.28
CA GLY A 80 -11.70 25.40 5.52
C GLY A 80 -10.97 24.89 6.77
N SER A 81 -11.35 25.44 7.94
CA SER A 81 -10.77 25.05 9.22
C SER A 81 -11.35 23.74 9.81
N ARG A 82 -12.48 23.28 9.30
CA ARG A 82 -13.18 22.08 9.80
C ARG A 82 -13.68 21.20 8.65
N PRO A 83 -13.72 19.86 8.87
CA PRO A 83 -14.32 18.93 7.92
C PRO A 83 -15.85 19.12 7.90
N THR A 84 -16.45 19.09 6.70
CA THR A 84 -17.92 19.13 6.56
C THR A 84 -18.50 17.75 6.27
N PRO A 85 -19.75 17.46 6.70
CA PRO A 85 -20.39 16.18 6.44
C PRO A 85 -20.44 15.81 4.95
N GLU A 86 -20.74 16.79 4.09
CA GLU A 86 -20.86 16.58 2.63
C GLU A 86 -19.51 16.19 2.00
N ARG A 87 -18.40 16.79 2.47
CA ARG A 87 -17.06 16.49 2.00
C ARG A 87 -16.57 15.13 2.49
N ARG A 88 -16.92 14.79 3.76
CA ARG A 88 -16.67 13.44 4.30
C ARG A 88 -17.43 12.39 3.51
N ALA A 89 -18.70 12.60 3.21
CA ALA A 89 -19.52 11.69 2.39
C ALA A 89 -18.94 11.54 0.99
N ARG A 90 -18.47 12.62 0.37
CA ARG A 90 -17.81 12.58 -0.96
C ARG A 90 -16.52 11.77 -0.93
N PHE A 91 -15.71 11.91 0.13
CA PHE A 91 -14.51 11.09 0.29
C PHE A 91 -14.86 9.62 0.51
N ALA A 92 -15.85 9.32 1.37
CA ALA A 92 -16.34 7.97 1.60
C ALA A 92 -16.87 7.32 0.30
N SER A 93 -17.65 8.07 -0.50
CA SER A 93 -18.12 7.60 -1.82
C SER A 93 -16.96 7.26 -2.75
N ARG A 94 -15.86 8.05 -2.73
CA ARG A 94 -14.64 7.73 -3.48
C ARG A 94 -14.01 6.43 -3.00
N CYS A 95 -13.92 6.19 -1.70
CA CYS A 95 -13.41 4.94 -1.15
C CYS A 95 -14.29 3.75 -1.55
N LEU A 96 -15.61 3.89 -1.51
CA LEU A 96 -16.53 2.84 -1.99
C LEU A 96 -16.36 2.57 -3.48
N GLY A 97 -16.12 3.61 -4.30
CA GLY A 97 -15.76 3.46 -5.71
C GLY A 97 -14.47 2.67 -5.91
N LEU A 98 -13.42 2.97 -5.11
CA LEU A 98 -12.17 2.21 -5.15
C LEU A 98 -12.37 0.75 -4.74
N LEU A 99 -13.21 0.48 -3.74
CA LEU A 99 -13.53 -0.88 -3.33
C LEU A 99 -14.23 -1.65 -4.45
N ALA A 100 -15.19 -1.02 -5.13
CA ALA A 100 -15.90 -1.64 -6.27
C ALA A 100 -14.95 -1.90 -7.45
N ILE A 101 -14.02 -0.96 -7.74
CA ILE A 101 -13.02 -1.12 -8.79
C ILE A 101 -12.05 -2.24 -8.42
N GLY A 102 -11.57 -2.32 -7.16
CA GLY A 102 -10.70 -3.39 -6.69
C GLY A 102 -11.35 -4.77 -6.80
N ALA A 103 -12.61 -4.89 -6.39
CA ALA A 103 -13.36 -6.14 -6.56
C ALA A 103 -13.56 -6.51 -8.05
N ALA A 104 -13.86 -5.52 -8.90
CA ALA A 104 -13.97 -5.73 -10.35
C ALA A 104 -12.62 -6.14 -10.96
N HIS A 105 -11.51 -5.60 -10.47
CA HIS A 105 -10.16 -5.93 -10.92
C HIS A 105 -9.82 -7.42 -10.71
N VAL A 106 -10.12 -7.96 -9.51
CA VAL A 106 -9.91 -9.38 -9.21
C VAL A 106 -10.70 -10.29 -10.15
N VAL A 107 -11.94 -9.90 -10.51
CA VAL A 107 -12.80 -10.70 -11.37
C VAL A 107 -12.51 -10.47 -12.85
N LEU A 108 -12.39 -9.20 -13.30
CA LEU A 108 -12.29 -8.87 -14.74
C LEU A 108 -10.87 -9.07 -15.29
N ILE A 109 -9.84 -8.93 -14.46
CA ILE A 109 -8.44 -9.08 -14.88
C ILE A 109 -7.86 -10.41 -14.37
N ALA A 110 -8.62 -11.12 -13.52
CA ALA A 110 -8.17 -12.34 -12.85
C ALA A 110 -6.83 -12.14 -12.10
N TRP A 111 -6.73 -11.00 -11.38
CA TRP A 111 -5.52 -10.57 -10.67
C TRP A 111 -5.79 -10.37 -9.19
N ALA A 112 -5.28 -11.27 -8.34
CA ALA A 112 -5.48 -11.23 -6.90
C ALA A 112 -4.72 -10.11 -6.18
N PRO A 113 -3.46 -9.77 -6.51
CA PRO A 113 -2.66 -8.76 -5.83
C PRO A 113 -3.16 -7.32 -6.05
N ASP A 114 -4.42 -7.04 -5.74
CA ASP A 114 -5.00 -5.69 -5.83
C ASP A 114 -4.93 -4.97 -4.49
N ILE A 115 -4.39 -3.76 -4.48
CA ILE A 115 -4.25 -2.93 -3.29
C ILE A 115 -5.43 -1.97 -3.07
N LEU A 116 -6.31 -1.80 -4.05
CA LEU A 116 -7.37 -0.77 -4.00
C LEU A 116 -8.35 -1.03 -2.87
N TRP A 117 -8.70 -2.29 -2.61
CA TRP A 117 -9.62 -2.64 -1.55
C TRP A 117 -9.07 -2.27 -0.16
N ILE A 118 -7.77 -2.51 0.09
CA ILE A 118 -7.16 -2.18 1.39
C ILE A 118 -7.06 -0.66 1.57
N TYR A 119 -6.75 0.08 0.51
CA TYR A 119 -6.73 1.55 0.53
C TYR A 119 -8.12 2.14 0.72
N ALA A 120 -9.16 1.51 0.16
CA ALA A 120 -10.54 1.91 0.37
C ALA A 120 -10.96 1.73 1.83
N VAL A 121 -10.71 0.55 2.40
CA VAL A 121 -11.06 0.24 3.79
C VAL A 121 -10.22 1.07 4.77
N ALA A 122 -8.90 1.16 4.57
CA ALA A 122 -8.02 1.99 5.38
C ALA A 122 -8.42 3.47 5.29
N GLY A 123 -8.79 3.97 4.11
CA GLY A 123 -9.26 5.34 3.91
C GLY A 123 -10.56 5.64 4.64
N LEU A 124 -11.51 4.70 4.65
CA LEU A 124 -12.74 4.82 5.42
C LEU A 124 -12.46 4.83 6.93
N ALA A 125 -11.57 3.96 7.41
CA ALA A 125 -11.15 3.94 8.81
C ALA A 125 -10.41 5.25 9.18
N ALA A 126 -9.50 5.70 8.33
CA ALA A 126 -8.74 6.94 8.50
C ALA A 126 -9.64 8.19 8.58
N LEU A 127 -10.76 8.18 7.86
CA LEU A 127 -11.74 9.26 7.89
C LEU A 127 -12.32 9.50 9.30
N ALA A 128 -12.41 8.47 10.14
CA ALA A 128 -12.87 8.61 11.51
C ALA A 128 -11.92 9.50 12.35
N PHE A 129 -10.63 9.44 12.05
CA PHE A 129 -9.56 10.11 12.80
C PHE A 129 -9.15 11.46 12.20
N ILE A 130 -9.68 11.83 11.01
CA ILE A 130 -9.25 13.03 10.28
C ILE A 130 -9.34 14.33 11.07
N ALA A 131 -10.24 14.42 12.05
CA ALA A 131 -10.42 15.61 12.88
C ALA A 131 -9.37 15.77 13.99
N LEU A 132 -8.61 14.72 14.30
CA LEU A 132 -7.62 14.72 15.38
C LEU A 132 -6.45 15.68 15.09
N PRO A 133 -5.77 16.19 16.15
CA PRO A 133 -4.57 17.01 16.01
C PRO A 133 -3.45 16.27 15.27
N PRO A 134 -2.54 16.99 14.57
CA PRO A 134 -1.44 16.36 13.83
C PRO A 134 -0.54 15.46 14.69
N ALA A 135 -0.26 15.85 15.94
CA ALA A 135 0.56 15.05 16.86
C ALA A 135 -0.10 13.70 17.19
N VAL A 136 -1.43 13.67 17.34
CA VAL A 136 -2.17 12.42 17.59
C VAL A 136 -2.15 11.53 16.34
N LEU A 137 -2.33 12.12 15.16
CA LEU A 137 -2.22 11.37 13.89
C LEU A 137 -0.83 10.78 13.70
N ALA A 138 0.23 11.52 14.06
CA ALA A 138 1.61 11.01 14.03
C ALA A 138 1.81 9.88 15.07
N GLY A 139 1.21 9.99 16.26
CA GLY A 139 1.20 8.92 17.26
C GLY A 139 0.49 7.65 16.75
N LEU A 140 -0.66 7.80 16.09
CA LEU A 140 -1.37 6.69 15.47
C LEU A 140 -0.54 6.01 14.36
N PHE A 141 0.20 6.79 13.56
CA PHE A 141 1.16 6.23 12.60
C PHE A 141 2.22 5.37 13.30
N VAL A 142 2.88 5.90 14.34
CA VAL A 142 3.91 5.16 15.07
C VAL A 142 3.36 3.87 15.66
N THR A 143 2.19 3.94 16.30
CA THR A 143 1.52 2.76 16.87
C THR A 143 1.17 1.73 15.80
N ALA A 144 0.60 2.17 14.69
CA ALA A 144 0.23 1.30 13.57
C ALA A 144 1.46 0.61 12.97
N MET A 145 2.56 1.35 12.78
CA MET A 145 3.84 0.77 12.30
C MET A 145 4.44 -0.20 13.30
N ALA A 146 4.42 0.10 14.60
CA ALA A 146 4.88 -0.83 15.63
C ALA A 146 4.09 -2.14 15.61
N LEU A 147 2.77 -2.08 15.47
CA LEU A 147 1.91 -3.26 15.35
C LEU A 147 2.20 -4.05 14.06
N PHE A 148 2.37 -3.34 12.93
CA PHE A 148 2.69 -3.95 11.64
C PHE A 148 4.04 -4.69 11.72
N ILE A 149 5.09 -4.04 12.22
CA ILE A 149 6.45 -4.61 12.35
C ILE A 149 6.44 -5.79 13.33
N THR A 150 5.75 -5.64 14.49
CA THR A 150 5.65 -6.73 15.47
C THR A 150 4.96 -7.95 14.86
N HIS A 151 3.87 -7.74 14.11
CA HIS A 151 3.21 -8.82 13.39
C HIS A 151 4.16 -9.49 12.39
N ALA A 152 4.85 -8.70 11.56
CA ALA A 152 5.80 -9.21 10.58
C ALA A 152 6.91 -10.04 11.23
N ALA A 153 7.48 -9.56 12.35
CA ALA A 153 8.51 -10.26 13.09
C ALA A 153 8.03 -11.57 13.76
N LEU A 154 6.75 -11.61 14.20
CA LEU A 154 6.19 -12.80 14.85
C LEU A 154 5.70 -13.86 13.86
N THR A 155 5.35 -13.47 12.64
CA THR A 155 4.86 -14.41 11.62
C THR A 155 5.98 -15.06 10.83
N ASP A 156 7.24 -14.68 11.11
CA ASP A 156 8.44 -15.19 10.44
C ASP A 156 8.21 -15.29 8.93
N ILE A 157 8.32 -14.14 8.28
CA ILE A 157 8.14 -14.02 6.82
C ILE A 157 9.33 -14.66 6.07
N SER A 158 10.22 -15.37 6.77
CA SER A 158 11.10 -16.35 6.12
C SER A 158 10.20 -17.44 5.54
N ALA A 159 9.64 -17.11 4.42
CA ALA A 159 8.59 -17.80 3.74
C ALA A 159 8.89 -19.28 3.66
N ALA A 160 8.09 -20.08 4.34
CA ALA A 160 8.15 -21.52 4.12
C ALA A 160 8.01 -21.78 2.62
N PRO A 161 8.81 -22.72 2.05
CA PRO A 161 8.64 -23.08 0.66
C PRO A 161 7.16 -23.40 0.39
N PRO A 162 6.60 -22.96 -0.72
CA PRO A 162 5.23 -23.31 -1.07
C PRO A 162 5.09 -24.83 -1.11
N GLU A 163 3.91 -25.32 -0.78
CA GLU A 163 3.60 -26.77 -0.85
C GLU A 163 4.03 -27.36 -2.19
N ALA A 164 4.48 -28.59 -2.16
CA ALA A 164 4.90 -29.29 -3.37
C ALA A 164 3.80 -29.27 -4.44
N GLY A 165 4.10 -28.73 -5.60
CA GLY A 165 3.15 -28.58 -6.71
C GLY A 165 2.36 -27.28 -6.74
N ALA A 166 2.45 -26.39 -5.73
CA ALA A 166 1.71 -25.13 -5.72
C ALA A 166 2.07 -24.23 -6.92
N LEU A 167 3.35 -24.16 -7.29
CA LEU A 167 3.80 -23.43 -8.46
C LEU A 167 3.22 -23.99 -9.76
N ALA A 168 3.19 -25.32 -9.90
CA ALA A 168 2.61 -25.97 -11.07
C ALA A 168 1.10 -25.78 -11.13
N ALA A 169 0.42 -25.83 -9.98
CA ALA A 169 -1.02 -25.58 -9.88
C ALA A 169 -1.37 -24.14 -10.25
N GLU A 170 -0.60 -23.15 -9.77
CA GLU A 170 -0.77 -21.75 -10.15
C GLU A 170 -0.53 -21.55 -11.66
N ALA A 171 0.55 -22.11 -12.21
CA ALA A 171 0.86 -22.02 -13.64
C ALA A 171 -0.26 -22.63 -14.50
N ALA A 172 -0.79 -23.79 -14.09
CA ALA A 172 -1.93 -24.42 -14.76
C ALA A 172 -3.20 -23.57 -14.67
N ALA A 173 -3.48 -22.97 -13.51
CA ALA A 173 -4.63 -22.08 -13.33
C ALA A 173 -4.50 -20.83 -14.21
N ARG A 174 -3.33 -20.20 -14.26
CA ARG A 174 -3.08 -18.96 -15.04
C ARG A 174 -3.04 -19.21 -16.56
N SER A 175 -2.66 -20.40 -17.01
CA SER A 175 -2.72 -20.80 -18.42
C SER A 175 -4.06 -21.42 -18.82
N GLY A 176 -4.96 -21.66 -17.88
CA GLY A 176 -6.26 -22.27 -18.10
C GLY A 176 -7.27 -21.32 -18.75
N ALA A 177 -8.49 -21.83 -18.97
CA ALA A 177 -9.60 -21.03 -19.44
C ALA A 177 -9.93 -19.89 -18.45
N TYR A 178 -10.42 -18.76 -18.94
CA TYR A 178 -10.70 -17.56 -18.12
C TYR A 178 -11.49 -17.82 -16.84
N PRO A 179 -12.55 -18.65 -16.81
CA PRO A 179 -13.25 -18.96 -15.55
C PRO A 179 -12.35 -19.62 -14.49
N ILE A 180 -11.38 -20.44 -14.91
CA ILE A 180 -10.40 -21.08 -14.02
C ILE A 180 -9.46 -20.03 -13.43
N GLN A 181 -8.98 -19.10 -14.27
CA GLN A 181 -8.12 -17.99 -13.84
C GLN A 181 -8.85 -17.11 -12.81
N VAL A 182 -10.11 -16.75 -13.09
CA VAL A 182 -10.94 -15.95 -12.15
C VAL A 182 -11.15 -16.69 -10.85
N MET A 183 -11.50 -17.97 -10.88
CA MET A 183 -11.72 -18.77 -9.67
C MET A 183 -10.44 -18.82 -8.82
N HIS A 184 -9.30 -19.09 -9.43
CA HIS A 184 -8.00 -19.07 -8.75
C HIS A 184 -7.69 -17.71 -8.13
N SER A 185 -7.88 -16.62 -8.88
CA SER A 185 -7.65 -15.26 -8.42
C SER A 185 -8.55 -14.91 -7.24
N VAL A 186 -9.83 -15.23 -7.29
CA VAL A 186 -10.78 -15.01 -6.19
C VAL A 186 -10.40 -15.82 -4.96
N GLN A 187 -10.02 -17.09 -5.10
CA GLN A 187 -9.58 -17.94 -3.98
C GLN A 187 -8.32 -17.39 -3.33
N THR A 188 -7.32 -17.00 -4.12
CA THR A 188 -6.10 -16.36 -3.63
C THR A 188 -6.40 -15.04 -2.92
N TRP A 189 -7.26 -14.21 -3.49
CA TRP A 189 -7.67 -12.95 -2.87
C TRP A 189 -8.38 -13.19 -1.53
N LEU A 190 -9.31 -14.15 -1.47
CA LEU A 190 -10.04 -14.51 -0.25
C LEU A 190 -9.12 -15.10 0.83
N SER A 191 -8.06 -15.83 0.48
CA SER A 191 -7.12 -16.38 1.45
C SER A 191 -6.39 -15.29 2.27
N TRP A 192 -6.33 -14.08 1.75
CA TRP A 192 -5.73 -12.93 2.46
C TRP A 192 -6.64 -12.27 3.49
N PHE A 193 -7.92 -12.65 3.56
CA PHE A 193 -8.89 -12.11 4.52
C PHE A 193 -8.84 -12.81 5.89
N THR A 194 -7.65 -13.19 6.34
CA THR A 194 -7.48 -13.58 7.73
C THR A 194 -7.60 -12.34 8.64
N PRO A 195 -8.21 -12.44 9.84
CA PRO A 195 -8.37 -11.28 10.73
C PRO A 195 -7.04 -10.55 11.00
N VAL A 196 -5.98 -11.33 11.23
CA VAL A 196 -4.65 -10.79 11.54
C VAL A 196 -4.00 -10.19 10.30
N GLY A 197 -4.11 -10.84 9.13
CA GLY A 197 -3.58 -10.33 7.85
C GLY A 197 -4.26 -9.03 7.42
N VAL A 198 -5.59 -8.94 7.57
CA VAL A 198 -6.33 -7.70 7.29
C VAL A 198 -5.91 -6.60 8.25
N LEU A 199 -5.80 -6.90 9.56
CA LEU A 199 -5.37 -5.92 10.55
C LEU A 199 -3.97 -5.39 10.26
N SER A 200 -3.02 -6.26 9.93
CA SER A 200 -1.65 -5.89 9.57
C SER A 200 -1.61 -4.93 8.38
N ARG A 201 -2.31 -5.24 7.30
CA ARG A 201 -2.41 -4.39 6.10
C ARG A 201 -3.12 -3.06 6.37
N LEU A 202 -4.13 -3.05 7.25
CA LEU A 202 -4.78 -1.82 7.69
C LEU A 202 -3.84 -0.97 8.54
N CYS A 203 -3.01 -1.56 9.39
CA CYS A 203 -1.99 -0.85 10.14
C CYS A 203 -0.95 -0.23 9.20
N GLU A 204 -0.46 -0.95 8.19
CA GLU A 204 0.46 -0.42 7.19
C GLU A 204 -0.18 0.76 6.44
N ALA A 205 -1.23 0.50 5.66
CA ALA A 205 -1.83 1.51 4.79
C ALA A 205 -2.46 2.67 5.60
N GLY A 206 -3.21 2.36 6.64
CA GLY A 206 -3.85 3.36 7.51
C GLY A 206 -2.84 4.20 8.28
N GLY A 207 -1.77 3.57 8.77
CA GLY A 207 -0.68 4.28 9.43
C GLY A 207 -0.05 5.33 8.52
N TYR A 208 0.36 4.96 7.32
CA TYR A 208 0.89 5.92 6.35
C TYR A 208 -0.13 6.99 5.94
N MET A 209 -1.43 6.66 5.89
CA MET A 209 -2.47 7.67 5.67
C MET A 209 -2.56 8.67 6.83
N MET A 210 -2.38 8.21 8.08
CA MET A 210 -2.31 9.11 9.24
C MET A 210 -1.09 10.02 9.18
N LEU A 211 0.07 9.50 8.78
CA LEU A 211 1.28 10.29 8.54
C LEU A 211 1.02 11.37 7.48
N GLY A 212 0.47 11.00 6.34
CA GLY A 212 0.14 11.94 5.26
C GLY A 212 -0.84 13.02 5.69
N ALA A 213 -1.85 12.65 6.47
CA ALA A 213 -2.80 13.60 7.03
C ALA A 213 -2.13 14.55 8.06
N ALA A 214 -1.23 14.05 8.91
CA ALA A 214 -0.47 14.86 9.84
C ALA A 214 0.43 15.87 9.12
N LEU A 215 1.23 15.40 8.16
CA LEU A 215 2.15 16.22 7.36
C LEU A 215 1.41 17.31 6.58
N MET A 216 0.23 16.98 6.03
CA MET A 216 -0.59 17.96 5.33
C MET A 216 -1.17 19.02 6.27
N LYS A 217 -1.61 18.64 7.47
CA LYS A 217 -2.16 19.56 8.47
C LYS A 217 -1.13 20.54 9.04
N VAL A 218 0.14 20.11 9.15
CA VAL A 218 1.23 21.01 9.59
C VAL A 218 1.84 21.83 8.44
N GLY A 219 1.32 21.66 7.20
CA GLY A 219 1.76 22.43 6.04
C GLY A 219 3.02 21.91 5.33
N LEU A 220 3.63 20.84 5.83
CA LEU A 220 4.89 20.32 5.27
C LEU A 220 4.77 19.81 3.82
N LEU A 221 3.58 19.37 3.41
CA LEU A 221 3.33 18.93 2.03
C LEU A 221 2.76 20.05 1.14
N SER A 222 2.22 21.12 1.72
CA SER A 222 1.69 22.26 0.96
C SER A 222 2.75 23.32 0.66
N ASP A 223 3.69 23.54 1.59
CA ASP A 223 4.78 24.49 1.47
C ASP A 223 6.06 23.93 2.15
N PRO A 224 6.70 22.93 1.55
CA PRO A 224 7.84 22.28 2.18
C PRO A 224 9.05 23.21 2.15
N PRO A 225 9.69 23.51 3.31
CA PRO A 225 10.99 24.15 3.32
C PRO A 225 11.98 23.24 2.57
N ARG A 226 12.68 23.79 1.58
CA ARG A 226 13.56 23.04 0.64
C ARG A 226 14.50 22.04 1.32
N ARG A 227 15.02 22.39 2.50
CA ARG A 227 15.92 21.51 3.28
C ARG A 227 15.16 20.30 3.86
N LEU A 228 13.93 20.47 4.29
CA LEU A 228 13.13 19.39 4.88
C LEU A 228 12.63 18.40 3.82
N ALA A 229 12.32 18.86 2.61
CA ALA A 229 11.91 18.00 1.51
C ALA A 229 13.02 17.00 1.12
N VAL A 230 14.27 17.45 1.06
CA VAL A 230 15.43 16.59 0.79
C VAL A 230 15.69 15.64 1.95
N THR A 231 15.63 16.14 3.19
CA THR A 231 15.86 15.31 4.38
C THR A 231 14.76 14.25 4.54
N ALA A 232 13.49 14.59 4.33
CA ALA A 232 12.38 13.64 4.40
C ALA A 232 12.45 12.59 3.28
N LEU A 233 12.92 12.95 2.10
CA LEU A 233 13.16 12.00 1.02
C LEU A 233 14.27 11.00 1.39
N VAL A 234 15.39 11.49 1.93
CA VAL A 234 16.54 10.66 2.34
C VAL A 234 16.16 9.77 3.54
N PHE A 235 15.48 10.31 4.56
CA PHE A 235 15.04 9.51 5.71
C PHE A 235 13.88 8.58 5.38
N GLY A 236 12.98 8.96 4.47
CA GLY A 236 11.91 8.08 3.99
C GLY A 236 12.44 6.89 3.20
N LEU A 237 13.45 7.11 2.38
CA LEU A 237 14.19 6.05 1.69
C LEU A 237 14.95 5.16 2.72
N ALA A 238 15.67 5.76 3.67
CA ALA A 238 16.44 5.01 4.67
C ALA A 238 15.54 4.22 5.64
N ALA A 239 14.38 4.75 6.05
CA ALA A 239 13.44 4.04 6.91
C ALA A 239 12.72 2.91 6.14
N GLY A 240 12.41 3.12 4.86
CA GLY A 240 11.92 2.06 3.97
C GLY A 240 12.93 0.92 3.86
N THR A 241 14.22 1.23 3.75
CA THR A 241 15.30 0.23 3.69
C THR A 241 15.44 -0.59 4.97
N ALA A 242 15.29 0.05 6.14
CA ALA A 242 15.41 -0.65 7.42
C ALA A 242 14.21 -1.57 7.74
N LEU A 243 13.04 -1.28 7.16
CA LEU A 243 11.81 -2.04 7.41
C LEU A 243 11.56 -3.17 6.41
N CYS A 244 12.19 -3.11 5.23
CA CYS A 244 12.11 -4.17 4.20
C CYS A 244 13.31 -5.13 4.24
N GLY A 245 14.24 -4.94 5.16
CA GLY A 245 15.47 -5.74 5.32
C GLY A 245 15.32 -7.01 6.16
N TYR A 246 14.08 -7.53 6.30
CA TYR A 246 13.78 -8.83 6.93
C TYR A 246 12.97 -9.70 6.00
#